data_c4b3d075ae4af4a6cc4c5aa24e856973
#
_entry.id   c4b3d075ae4af4a6cc4c5aa24e856973
#
_cell.length_a   1.000
_cell.length_b   1.000
_cell.length_c   1.000
_cell.angle_alpha   90.00
_cell.angle_beta   90.00
_cell.angle_gamma   90.00
#
_symmetry.space_group_name_H-M   'P 1'
#
loop_
_entity.id
_entity.type
_entity.pdbx_description
1 polymer ?
#
loop_
_entity_poly.entity_id
_entity_poly.type
_entity_poly.pdbx_seq_one_letter_code
_entity_poly.pdbx_strand_id
1 'polypeptide(L)'
;MVPITPLRLVPIQRYRQLIKLESIYQCLNQEIDNAQRNINDATLSRVLIKTKGKLRNLFSSLMHEHLEYETLNRIYNGELLLDNDYKEELLALWGEVGFSAPERMKMPVGTQPAELVAKSLEREKFWRQNITLEPDPKEREWMNIALKSYTLLRNAIVGMSYQYEQSKAFLFNE
;
A
#
# COMPACT_ATOMS: atom_id res chain seq x y z
N MET A 1 -13.49 30.16 -0.72
CA MET A 1 -13.41 29.03 0.22
C MET A 1 -14.06 27.83 -0.47
N VAL A 2 -13.28 26.88 -0.95
CA VAL A 2 -13.82 25.67 -1.60
C VAL A 2 -14.38 24.79 -0.47
N PRO A 3 -15.65 24.33 -0.53
CA PRO A 3 -16.20 23.48 0.52
C PRO A 3 -15.39 22.17 0.55
N ILE A 4 -14.87 21.84 1.73
CA ILE A 4 -14.19 20.56 1.97
C ILE A 4 -15.29 19.51 1.93
N THR A 5 -15.36 18.76 0.84
CA THR A 5 -16.31 17.64 0.73
C THR A 5 -15.97 16.56 1.77
N PRO A 6 -16.95 15.86 2.35
CA PRO A 6 -16.72 14.78 3.33
C PRO A 6 -15.72 13.72 2.86
N LEU A 7 -15.61 13.48 1.57
CA LEU A 7 -14.65 12.58 0.93
C LEU A 7 -13.17 12.97 1.12
N ARG A 8 -12.87 14.24 1.43
CA ARG A 8 -11.51 14.71 1.72
C ARG A 8 -11.08 14.56 3.20
N LEU A 9 -12.02 14.35 4.10
CA LEU A 9 -11.72 14.24 5.54
C LEU A 9 -11.13 12.86 5.90
N VAL A 10 -11.56 11.80 5.25
CA VAL A 10 -11.08 10.43 5.52
C VAL A 10 -9.60 10.28 5.19
N PRO A 11 -9.09 10.71 4.02
CA PRO A 11 -7.66 10.69 3.74
C PRO A 11 -6.82 11.48 4.76
N ILE A 12 -7.25 12.69 5.15
CA ILE A 12 -6.52 13.54 6.11
C ILE A 12 -6.43 12.88 7.49
N GLN A 13 -7.51 12.28 7.97
CA GLN A 13 -7.50 11.55 9.25
C GLN A 13 -6.57 10.33 9.18
N ARG A 14 -6.63 9.58 8.09
CA ARG A 14 -5.76 8.43 7.86
C ARG A 14 -4.30 8.83 7.79
N TYR A 15 -3.97 9.89 7.07
CA TYR A 15 -2.62 10.46 7.00
C TYR A 15 -2.07 10.83 8.38
N ARG A 16 -2.86 11.50 9.23
CA ARG A 16 -2.47 11.80 10.61
C ARG A 16 -2.22 10.56 11.45
N GLN A 17 -3.00 9.49 11.23
CA GLN A 17 -2.78 8.20 11.91
C GLN A 17 -1.46 7.55 11.46
N LEU A 18 -1.13 7.61 10.16
CA LEU A 18 0.12 7.07 9.62
C LEU A 18 1.34 7.78 10.20
N ILE A 19 1.34 9.11 10.33
CA ILE A 19 2.43 9.87 10.98
C ILE A 19 2.62 9.41 12.44
N LYS A 20 1.52 9.21 13.18
CA LYS A 20 1.62 8.72 14.56
C LYS A 20 2.19 7.30 14.62
N LEU A 21 1.76 6.42 13.71
CA LEU A 21 2.27 5.05 13.61
C LEU A 21 3.76 5.03 13.26
N GLU A 22 4.22 5.94 12.39
CA GLU A 22 5.64 6.09 12.10
C GLU A 22 6.45 6.44 13.34
N SER A 23 6.00 7.41 14.12
CA SER A 23 6.67 7.80 15.38
C SER A 23 6.73 6.61 16.37
N ILE A 24 5.67 5.83 16.48
CA ILE A 24 5.64 4.61 17.31
C ILE A 24 6.63 3.58 16.78
N TYR A 25 6.69 3.37 15.46
CA TYR A 25 7.64 2.43 14.84
C TYR A 25 9.10 2.82 15.12
N GLN A 26 9.44 4.10 14.97
CA GLN A 26 10.79 4.58 15.25
C GLN A 26 11.17 4.35 16.72
N CYS A 27 10.27 4.65 17.65
CA CYS A 27 10.45 4.39 19.06
C CYS A 27 10.67 2.89 19.34
N LEU A 28 9.81 2.00 18.82
CA LEU A 28 9.94 0.55 18.99
C LEU A 28 11.23 0.00 18.40
N ASN A 29 11.66 0.45 17.23
CA ASN A 29 12.93 0.06 16.65
C ASN A 29 14.11 0.45 17.54
N GLN A 30 14.09 1.66 18.07
CA GLN A 30 15.14 2.14 18.98
C GLN A 30 15.21 1.30 20.25
N GLU A 31 14.06 0.97 20.85
CA GLU A 31 14.01 0.12 22.03
C GLU A 31 14.49 -1.31 21.75
N ILE A 32 14.14 -1.89 20.60
CA ILE A 32 14.65 -3.20 20.17
C ILE A 32 16.18 -3.15 20.00
N ASP A 33 16.72 -2.10 19.37
CA ASP A 33 18.15 -1.94 19.18
C ASP A 33 18.90 -1.75 20.50
N ASN A 34 18.33 -1.01 21.44
CA ASN A 34 18.86 -0.85 22.79
C ASN A 34 18.86 -2.20 23.55
N ALA A 35 17.76 -2.94 23.48
CA ALA A 35 17.66 -4.27 24.08
C ALA A 35 18.70 -5.23 23.48
N GLN A 36 18.88 -5.24 22.16
CA GLN A 36 19.87 -6.10 21.49
C GLN A 36 21.31 -5.82 21.95
N ARG A 37 21.67 -4.55 22.23
CA ARG A 37 23.01 -4.20 22.72
C ARG A 37 23.28 -4.69 24.14
N ASN A 38 22.23 -4.85 24.94
CA ASN A 38 22.32 -5.19 26.37
C ASN A 38 22.10 -6.68 26.66
N ILE A 39 21.76 -7.49 25.67
CA ILE A 39 21.46 -8.91 25.84
C ILE A 39 22.63 -9.76 25.36
N ASN A 40 23.17 -10.58 26.29
CA ASN A 40 24.21 -11.56 25.99
C ASN A 40 23.63 -12.97 25.67
N ASP A 41 22.31 -13.16 25.76
CA ASP A 41 21.65 -14.43 25.48
C ASP A 41 21.33 -14.55 23.95
N ALA A 42 21.92 -15.57 23.34
CA ALA A 42 21.77 -15.85 21.92
C ALA A 42 20.32 -16.15 21.49
N THR A 43 19.53 -16.77 22.40
CA THR A 43 18.12 -17.12 22.11
C THR A 43 17.25 -15.88 22.10
N LEU A 44 17.39 -15.03 23.11
CA LEU A 44 16.70 -13.75 23.18
C LEU A 44 17.10 -12.82 22.02
N SER A 45 18.38 -12.79 21.66
CA SER A 45 18.85 -12.02 20.50
C SER A 45 18.16 -12.46 19.20
N ARG A 46 18.02 -13.76 18.94
CA ARG A 46 17.29 -14.30 17.78
C ARG A 46 15.82 -13.90 17.77
N VAL A 47 15.16 -13.92 18.93
CA VAL A 47 13.76 -13.50 19.06
C VAL A 47 13.61 -12.02 18.71
N LEU A 48 14.49 -11.16 19.20
CA LEU A 48 14.47 -9.73 18.89
C LEU A 48 14.70 -9.46 17.39
N ILE A 49 15.65 -10.14 16.76
CA ILE A 49 15.89 -10.04 15.30
C ILE A 49 14.62 -10.43 14.52
N LYS A 50 13.98 -11.54 14.90
CA LYS A 50 12.74 -11.99 14.25
C LYS A 50 11.59 -11.00 14.44
N THR A 51 11.47 -10.44 15.64
CA THR A 51 10.45 -9.42 15.96
C THR A 51 10.68 -8.14 15.17
N LYS A 52 11.93 -7.67 15.08
CA LYS A 52 12.31 -6.51 14.26
C LYS A 52 11.98 -6.73 12.78
N GLY A 53 12.23 -7.94 12.25
CA GLY A 53 11.86 -8.30 10.88
C GLY A 53 10.36 -8.25 10.62
N LYS A 54 9.55 -8.79 11.55
CA LYS A 54 8.08 -8.72 11.47
C LYS A 54 7.57 -7.28 11.53
N LEU A 55 8.12 -6.48 12.46
CA LEU A 55 7.77 -5.07 12.61
C LEU A 55 8.09 -4.29 11.34
N ARG A 56 9.27 -4.50 10.73
CA ARG A 56 9.67 -3.89 9.46
C ARG A 56 8.70 -4.23 8.33
N ASN A 57 8.29 -5.50 8.21
CA ASN A 57 7.36 -5.92 7.16
C ASN A 57 5.98 -5.26 7.33
N LEU A 58 5.45 -5.23 8.56
CA LEU A 58 4.21 -4.54 8.86
C LEU A 58 4.30 -3.05 8.51
N PHE A 59 5.39 -2.40 8.91
CA PHE A 59 5.57 -0.97 8.71
C PHE A 59 5.84 -0.60 7.26
N SER A 60 6.45 -1.49 6.46
CA SER A 60 6.67 -1.22 5.03
C SER A 60 5.37 -1.01 4.23
N SER A 61 4.29 -1.67 4.63
CA SER A 61 2.96 -1.45 4.05
C SER A 61 2.38 -0.09 4.46
N LEU A 62 2.53 0.28 5.73
CA LEU A 62 2.07 1.57 6.25
C LEU A 62 2.85 2.75 5.64
N MET A 63 4.17 2.60 5.49
CA MET A 63 4.99 3.60 4.81
C MET A 63 4.61 3.76 3.34
N HIS A 64 4.24 2.67 2.67
CA HIS A 64 3.77 2.77 1.31
C HIS A 64 2.44 3.54 1.22
N GLU A 65 1.50 3.26 2.11
CA GLU A 65 0.25 4.02 2.21
C GLU A 65 0.52 5.52 2.47
N HIS A 66 1.52 5.86 3.29
CA HIS A 66 1.94 7.24 3.49
C HIS A 66 2.40 7.90 2.19
N LEU A 67 3.23 7.22 1.39
CA LEU A 67 3.68 7.72 0.09
C LEU A 67 2.53 7.89 -0.91
N GLU A 68 1.54 6.99 -0.90
CA GLU A 68 0.31 7.16 -1.68
C GLU A 68 -0.40 8.47 -1.34
N TYR A 69 -0.58 8.77 -0.03
CA TYR A 69 -1.22 10.01 0.41
C TYR A 69 -0.39 11.27 0.12
N GLU A 70 0.94 11.22 0.28
CA GLU A 70 1.81 12.33 -0.13
C GLU A 70 1.66 12.64 -1.62
N THR A 71 1.67 11.60 -2.45
CA THR A 71 1.53 11.76 -3.90
C THR A 71 0.14 12.30 -4.26
N LEU A 72 -0.93 11.82 -3.61
CA LEU A 72 -2.27 12.40 -3.75
C LEU A 72 -2.30 13.89 -3.42
N ASN A 73 -1.69 14.30 -2.32
CA ASN A 73 -1.62 15.72 -1.95
C ASN A 73 -0.89 16.55 -3.02
N ARG A 74 0.20 16.05 -3.58
CA ARG A 74 0.93 16.73 -4.68
C ARG A 74 0.07 16.87 -5.93
N ILE A 75 -0.75 15.86 -6.27
CA ILE A 75 -1.71 15.93 -7.38
C ILE A 75 -2.77 17.01 -7.11
N TYR A 76 -3.35 17.05 -5.89
CA TYR A 76 -4.37 18.03 -5.54
C TYR A 76 -3.87 19.45 -5.46
N ASN A 77 -2.62 19.63 -5.04
CA ASN A 77 -1.97 20.95 -4.97
C ASN A 77 -1.46 21.45 -6.34
N GLY A 78 -1.54 20.62 -7.38
CA GLY A 78 -0.99 20.94 -8.69
C GLY A 78 0.53 20.90 -8.77
N GLU A 79 1.19 20.29 -7.79
CA GLU A 79 2.64 20.09 -7.76
C GLU A 79 3.09 18.92 -8.66
N LEU A 80 2.19 18.00 -8.92
CA LEU A 80 2.38 16.89 -9.84
C LEU A 80 1.36 17.01 -10.97
N LEU A 81 1.84 17.34 -12.16
CA LEU A 81 1.03 17.50 -13.36
C LEU A 81 1.00 16.18 -14.11
N LEU A 82 -0.14 15.53 -14.10
CA LEU A 82 -0.37 14.26 -14.78
C LEU A 82 -1.37 14.42 -15.91
N ASP A 83 -1.22 13.63 -16.95
CA ASP A 83 -2.28 13.46 -17.95
C ASP A 83 -3.56 12.96 -17.27
N ASN A 84 -4.71 13.38 -17.79
CA ASN A 84 -6.00 13.09 -17.15
C ASN A 84 -6.23 11.60 -16.92
N ASP A 85 -5.83 10.75 -17.87
CA ASP A 85 -5.99 9.29 -17.77
C ASP A 85 -5.19 8.70 -16.60
N TYR A 86 -3.93 9.13 -16.43
CA TYR A 86 -3.10 8.71 -15.31
C TYR A 86 -3.61 9.26 -13.98
N LYS A 87 -4.03 10.53 -13.99
CA LYS A 87 -4.59 11.16 -12.80
C LYS A 87 -5.81 10.40 -12.29
N GLU A 88 -6.78 10.12 -13.15
CA GLU A 88 -7.98 9.38 -12.79
C GLU A 88 -7.68 7.95 -12.30
N GLU A 89 -6.72 7.29 -12.96
CA GLU A 89 -6.29 5.94 -12.55
C GLU A 89 -5.69 5.96 -11.15
N LEU A 90 -4.76 6.87 -10.89
CA LEU A 90 -4.06 6.96 -9.60
C LEU A 90 -4.99 7.38 -8.46
N LEU A 91 -5.91 8.31 -8.72
CA LEU A 91 -6.94 8.70 -7.75
C LEU A 91 -7.81 7.49 -7.35
N ALA A 92 -8.24 6.68 -8.32
CA ALA A 92 -8.98 5.46 -8.04
C ALA A 92 -8.13 4.43 -7.29
N LEU A 93 -6.90 4.16 -7.77
CA LEU A 93 -5.98 3.20 -7.18
C LEU A 93 -5.70 3.51 -5.70
N TRP A 94 -5.60 4.79 -5.34
CA TRP A 94 -5.31 5.22 -3.97
C TRP A 94 -6.57 5.53 -3.14
N GLY A 95 -7.75 5.11 -3.62
CA GLY A 95 -8.97 5.00 -2.84
C GLY A 95 -9.85 6.25 -2.82
N GLU A 96 -9.70 7.20 -3.79
CA GLU A 96 -10.61 8.35 -3.88
C GLU A 96 -12.03 7.94 -4.28
N VAL A 97 -12.15 6.91 -5.12
CA VAL A 97 -13.45 6.41 -5.62
C VAL A 97 -14.07 5.39 -4.67
N GLY A 98 -13.22 4.63 -3.95
CA GLY A 98 -13.63 3.60 -3.01
C GLY A 98 -12.44 2.76 -2.54
N PHE A 99 -12.68 1.88 -1.56
CA PHE A 99 -11.62 1.11 -0.90
C PHE A 99 -11.57 -0.36 -1.30
N SER A 100 -12.59 -0.87 -1.97
CA SER A 100 -12.60 -2.24 -2.46
C SER A 100 -11.65 -2.41 -3.66
N ALA A 101 -11.13 -3.62 -3.85
CA ALA A 101 -10.22 -3.90 -4.96
C ALA A 101 -10.83 -3.58 -6.35
N PRO A 102 -12.10 -3.90 -6.64
CA PRO A 102 -12.74 -3.49 -7.88
C PRO A 102 -12.77 -1.96 -8.07
N GLU A 103 -13.17 -1.20 -7.04
CA GLU A 103 -13.24 0.27 -7.11
C GLU A 103 -11.85 0.87 -7.37
N ARG A 104 -10.83 0.40 -6.65
CA ARG A 104 -9.43 0.85 -6.82
C ARG A 104 -8.88 0.55 -8.22
N MET A 105 -9.41 -0.45 -8.92
CA MET A 105 -9.00 -0.82 -10.29
C MET A 105 -9.96 -0.31 -11.37
N LYS A 106 -10.96 0.52 -11.01
CA LYS A 106 -12.03 1.00 -11.92
C LYS A 106 -12.76 -0.17 -12.61
N MET A 107 -13.03 -1.25 -11.86
CA MET A 107 -13.75 -2.44 -12.33
C MET A 107 -15.12 -2.56 -11.65
N PRO A 108 -16.10 -3.25 -12.28
CA PRO A 108 -17.42 -3.44 -11.70
C PRO A 108 -17.38 -4.13 -10.33
N VAL A 109 -18.28 -3.74 -9.44
CA VAL A 109 -18.49 -4.45 -8.18
C VAL A 109 -18.93 -5.89 -8.48
N GLY A 110 -18.31 -6.87 -7.82
CA GLY A 110 -18.56 -8.29 -8.08
C GLY A 110 -17.61 -8.93 -9.11
N THR A 111 -16.66 -8.18 -9.67
CA THR A 111 -15.60 -8.74 -10.51
C THR A 111 -14.89 -9.90 -9.78
N GLN A 112 -14.67 -10.99 -10.51
CA GLN A 112 -14.03 -12.17 -9.93
C GLN A 112 -12.58 -11.93 -9.55
N PRO A 113 -12.06 -12.55 -8.46
CA PRO A 113 -10.67 -12.37 -8.02
C PRO A 113 -9.63 -12.63 -9.12
N ALA A 114 -9.87 -13.62 -9.97
CA ALA A 114 -8.97 -13.94 -11.08
C ALA A 114 -8.83 -12.79 -12.09
N GLU A 115 -9.92 -12.10 -12.38
CA GLU A 115 -9.94 -10.95 -13.30
C GLU A 115 -9.23 -9.74 -12.67
N LEU A 116 -9.42 -9.51 -11.36
CA LEU A 116 -8.72 -8.48 -10.62
C LEU A 116 -7.21 -8.73 -10.60
N VAL A 117 -6.79 -9.99 -10.41
CA VAL A 117 -5.37 -10.38 -10.48
C VAL A 117 -4.82 -10.15 -11.89
N ALA A 118 -5.54 -10.56 -12.93
CA ALA A 118 -5.14 -10.35 -14.32
C ALA A 118 -4.98 -8.85 -14.64
N LYS A 119 -5.94 -8.02 -14.23
CA LYS A 119 -5.89 -6.57 -14.40
C LYS A 119 -4.71 -5.95 -13.66
N SER A 120 -4.45 -6.39 -12.43
CA SER A 120 -3.31 -5.92 -11.66
C SER A 120 -1.98 -6.23 -12.34
N LEU A 121 -1.81 -7.47 -12.86
CA LEU A 121 -0.61 -7.87 -13.60
C LEU A 121 -0.41 -7.06 -14.89
N GLU A 122 -1.50 -6.78 -15.62
CA GLU A 122 -1.48 -5.90 -16.80
C GLU A 122 -0.93 -4.52 -16.44
N ARG A 123 -1.45 -3.92 -15.34
CA ARG A 123 -1.03 -2.59 -14.89
C ARG A 123 0.39 -2.59 -14.31
N GLU A 124 0.79 -3.62 -13.57
CA GLU A 124 2.18 -3.78 -13.14
C GLU A 124 3.15 -3.81 -14.33
N LYS A 125 2.82 -4.55 -15.40
CA LYS A 125 3.64 -4.59 -16.62
C LYS A 125 3.72 -3.22 -17.27
N PHE A 126 2.59 -2.53 -17.41
CA PHE A 126 2.51 -1.17 -17.96
C PHE A 126 3.41 -0.20 -17.19
N TRP A 127 3.29 -0.13 -15.86
CA TRP A 127 4.10 0.78 -15.05
C TRP A 127 5.59 0.44 -15.08
N ARG A 128 5.97 -0.84 -15.10
CA ARG A 128 7.38 -1.26 -15.26
C ARG A 128 7.97 -0.75 -16.58
N GLN A 129 7.22 -0.84 -17.66
CA GLN A 129 7.66 -0.35 -18.97
C GLN A 129 7.84 1.17 -18.97
N ASN A 130 6.87 1.91 -18.42
CA ASN A 130 6.95 3.37 -18.34
C ASN A 130 8.11 3.84 -17.45
N ILE A 131 8.33 3.23 -16.29
CA ILE A 131 9.45 3.53 -15.41
C ILE A 131 10.80 3.35 -16.13
N THR A 132 10.90 2.31 -16.98
CA THR A 132 12.14 2.04 -17.74
C THR A 132 12.40 3.11 -18.82
N LEU A 133 11.34 3.67 -19.40
CA LEU A 133 11.42 4.67 -20.46
C LEU A 133 11.52 6.11 -19.94
N GLU A 134 11.12 6.34 -18.69
CA GLU A 134 11.09 7.67 -18.09
C GLU A 134 12.48 8.13 -17.65
N PRO A 135 13.02 9.24 -18.22
CA PRO A 135 14.33 9.75 -17.84
C PRO A 135 14.33 10.53 -16.53
N ASP A 136 13.23 11.19 -16.16
CA ASP A 136 13.16 12.03 -14.96
C ASP A 136 13.01 11.16 -13.69
N PRO A 137 13.96 11.24 -12.74
CA PRO A 137 13.86 10.51 -11.48
C PRO A 137 12.63 10.88 -10.64
N LYS A 138 12.14 12.13 -10.71
CA LYS A 138 10.96 12.58 -9.97
C LYS A 138 9.68 11.96 -10.52
N GLU A 139 9.59 11.84 -11.86
CA GLU A 139 8.48 11.17 -12.51
C GLU A 139 8.51 9.67 -12.20
N ARG A 140 9.66 9.04 -12.22
CA ARG A 140 9.83 7.62 -11.84
C ARG A 140 9.42 7.34 -10.39
N GLU A 141 9.53 8.31 -9.49
CA GLU A 141 9.17 8.12 -8.08
C GLU A 141 7.70 7.74 -7.92
N TRP A 142 6.77 8.55 -8.41
CA TRP A 142 5.34 8.28 -8.29
C TRP A 142 4.90 7.06 -9.12
N MET A 143 5.54 6.80 -10.26
CA MET A 143 5.31 5.58 -11.04
C MET A 143 5.67 4.32 -10.25
N ASN A 144 6.77 4.34 -9.49
CA ASN A 144 7.16 3.25 -8.60
C ASN A 144 6.16 3.06 -7.44
N ILE A 145 5.59 4.15 -6.92
CA ILE A 145 4.52 4.08 -5.92
C ILE A 145 3.30 3.39 -6.53
N ALA A 146 2.86 3.78 -7.73
CA ALA A 146 1.76 3.14 -8.43
C ALA A 146 2.01 1.64 -8.68
N LEU A 147 3.17 1.28 -9.20
CA LEU A 147 3.57 -0.11 -9.42
C LEU A 147 3.48 -0.94 -8.13
N LYS A 148 4.01 -0.41 -7.03
CA LYS A 148 3.97 -1.09 -5.74
C LYS A 148 2.54 -1.21 -5.19
N SER A 149 1.69 -0.21 -5.39
CA SER A 149 0.27 -0.25 -5.01
C SER A 149 -0.47 -1.38 -5.71
N TYR A 150 -0.28 -1.55 -7.02
CA TYR A 150 -0.86 -2.69 -7.76
C TYR A 150 -0.34 -4.03 -7.25
N THR A 151 0.95 -4.14 -6.96
CA THR A 151 1.56 -5.36 -6.42
C THR A 151 0.98 -5.72 -5.04
N LEU A 152 0.83 -4.74 -4.15
CA LEU A 152 0.24 -4.96 -2.83
C LEU A 152 -1.24 -5.34 -2.91
N LEU A 153 -1.99 -4.67 -3.79
CA LEU A 153 -3.41 -4.95 -4.01
C LEU A 153 -3.60 -6.38 -4.56
N ARG A 154 -2.80 -6.80 -5.54
CA ARG A 154 -2.81 -8.16 -6.06
C ARG A 154 -2.51 -9.20 -4.98
N ASN A 155 -1.48 -8.97 -4.19
CA ASN A 155 -1.10 -9.89 -3.11
C ASN A 155 -2.22 -10.01 -2.05
N ALA A 156 -2.92 -8.91 -1.75
CA ALA A 156 -4.08 -8.93 -0.86
C ALA A 156 -5.24 -9.76 -1.44
N ILE A 157 -5.54 -9.61 -2.74
CA ILE A 157 -6.59 -10.39 -3.43
C ILE A 157 -6.26 -11.88 -3.41
N VAL A 158 -5.02 -12.26 -3.75
CA VAL A 158 -4.57 -13.66 -3.73
C VAL A 158 -4.64 -14.22 -2.30
N GLY A 159 -4.18 -13.47 -1.30
CA GLY A 159 -4.23 -13.89 0.10
C GLY A 159 -5.66 -14.12 0.61
N MET A 160 -6.59 -13.23 0.29
CA MET A 160 -8.01 -13.40 0.64
C MET A 160 -8.65 -14.59 -0.06
N SER A 161 -8.37 -14.80 -1.34
CA SER A 161 -8.87 -15.94 -2.10
C SER A 161 -8.38 -17.27 -1.52
N TYR A 162 -7.11 -17.36 -1.14
CA TYR A 162 -6.54 -18.52 -0.49
C TYR A 162 -7.20 -18.81 0.86
N GLN A 163 -7.41 -17.79 1.70
CA GLN A 163 -8.09 -17.96 2.98
C GLN A 163 -9.55 -18.40 2.82
N TYR A 164 -10.24 -17.87 1.82
CA TYR A 164 -11.62 -18.28 1.52
C TYR A 164 -11.71 -19.75 1.11
N GLU A 165 -10.85 -20.23 0.21
CA GLU A 165 -10.81 -21.64 -0.20
C GLU A 165 -10.44 -22.59 0.96
N GLN A 166 -9.51 -22.20 1.83
CA GLN A 166 -9.17 -22.96 3.04
C GLN A 166 -10.38 -23.07 3.98
N SER A 167 -11.08 -21.98 4.23
CA SER A 167 -12.26 -21.96 5.10
C SER A 167 -13.40 -22.81 4.53
N LYS A 168 -13.59 -22.78 3.21
CA LYS A 168 -14.57 -23.59 2.50
C LYS A 168 -14.24 -25.08 2.61
N ALA A 169 -12.99 -25.47 2.38
CA ALA A 169 -12.54 -26.85 2.52
C ALA A 169 -12.75 -27.39 3.94
N PHE A 170 -12.56 -26.54 4.96
CA PHE A 170 -12.80 -26.91 6.36
C PHE A 170 -14.30 -27.14 6.66
N LEU A 171 -15.19 -26.33 6.08
CA LEU A 171 -16.62 -26.41 6.32
C LEU A 171 -17.33 -27.56 5.57
N PHE A 172 -16.74 -28.08 4.49
CA PHE A 172 -17.38 -29.10 3.65
C PHE A 172 -16.69 -30.49 3.70
N ASN A 173 -15.69 -30.66 4.57
CA ASN A 173 -15.06 -31.98 4.83
C ASN A 173 -15.53 -32.63 6.14
N GLU A 174 -16.69 -32.24 6.66
CA GLU A 174 -17.49 -32.98 7.64
C GLU A 174 -18.61 -33.76 6.89
#